data_fe666098653c3210c63b46fcc5b4fc16
#
_entry.id   fe666098653c3210c63b46fcc5b4fc16
#
_cell.length_a   1.000
_cell.length_b   1.000
_cell.length_c   1.000
_cell.angle_alpha   90.00
_cell.angle_beta   90.00
_cell.angle_gamma   90.00
#
_symmetry.space_group_name_H-M   'P 1'
#
loop_
_entity.id
_entity.type
_entity.pdbx_description
1 polymer ?
#
loop_
_entity_poly.entity_id
_entity_poly.type
_entity_poly.pdbx_seq_one_letter_code
_entity_poly.pdbx_strand_id
1 'polypeptide(L)'
;MLKIEVADTFFKRLRGLIGRNNLPQGCGLLIAPCNSIHMFFMKFDIDAVFIDKNFTIKKIVENVKTWTGLAFCFGAWAVVEFSAGEASRLNLVVGQKLEVEINT
;
A
#
# COMPACT_ATOMS: atom_id res chain seq x y z
N MET A 1 -6.09 -4.70 14.72
CA MET A 1 -6.59 -4.68 13.34
C MET A 1 -5.99 -3.49 12.60
N LEU A 2 -5.63 -3.68 11.36
CA LEU A 2 -5.05 -2.61 10.54
C LEU A 2 -6.09 -1.54 10.23
N LYS A 3 -5.71 -0.27 10.35
CA LYS A 3 -6.58 0.86 10.04
C LYS A 3 -6.20 1.39 8.66
N ILE A 4 -7.13 1.32 7.73
CA ILE A 4 -6.87 1.59 6.32
C ILE A 4 -7.70 2.78 5.84
N GLU A 5 -7.03 3.82 5.34
CA GLU A 5 -7.66 4.87 4.57
C GLU A 5 -7.86 4.40 3.13
N VAL A 6 -8.85 4.93 2.44
CA VAL A 6 -9.18 4.52 1.07
C VAL A 6 -8.99 5.67 0.10
N ALA A 7 -8.24 5.41 -0.97
CA ALA A 7 -8.06 6.32 -2.10
C ALA A 7 -8.68 5.69 -3.34
N ASP A 8 -9.96 5.92 -3.56
CA ASP A 8 -10.74 5.30 -4.63
C ASP A 8 -11.24 6.30 -5.68
N THR A 9 -11.00 7.59 -5.51
CA THR A 9 -11.27 8.58 -6.54
C THR A 9 -10.01 8.85 -7.36
N PHE A 10 -10.18 9.42 -8.56
CA PHE A 10 -9.05 9.75 -9.43
C PHE A 10 -8.01 10.60 -8.71
N PHE A 11 -8.43 11.68 -8.06
CA PHE A 11 -7.49 12.60 -7.40
C PHE A 11 -6.85 11.98 -6.16
N LYS A 12 -7.62 11.22 -5.37
CA LYS A 12 -7.06 10.53 -4.20
C LYS A 12 -6.01 9.50 -4.61
N ARG A 13 -6.26 8.73 -5.68
CA ARG A 13 -5.29 7.75 -6.19
C ARG A 13 -4.04 8.42 -6.73
N LEU A 14 -4.20 9.53 -7.44
CA LEU A 14 -3.08 10.29 -7.99
C LEU A 14 -2.19 10.82 -6.89
N ARG A 15 -2.79 11.34 -5.82
CA ARG A 15 -2.04 11.88 -4.69
C ARG A 15 -1.35 10.77 -3.87
N GLY A 16 -2.06 9.67 -3.56
CA GLY A 16 -1.54 8.64 -2.67
C GLY A 16 -1.01 9.23 -1.36
N LEU A 17 0.23 8.93 -1.03
CA LEU A 17 0.90 9.41 0.18
C LEU A 17 1.79 10.63 -0.05
N ILE A 18 1.72 11.25 -1.24
CA ILE A 18 2.52 12.43 -1.56
C ILE A 18 2.23 13.54 -0.53
N GLY A 19 3.29 14.12 0.01
CA GLY A 19 3.20 15.20 0.99
C GLY A 19 3.16 14.75 2.45
N ARG A 20 2.96 13.46 2.71
CA ARG A 20 3.05 12.93 4.08
C ARG A 20 4.49 12.59 4.43
N ASN A 21 4.81 12.63 5.73
CA ASN A 21 6.14 12.29 6.23
C ASN A 21 6.27 10.82 6.63
N ASN A 22 5.17 10.18 7.01
CA ASN A 22 5.12 8.77 7.38
C ASN A 22 3.67 8.29 7.47
N LEU A 23 3.53 6.99 7.73
CA LEU A 23 2.28 6.39 8.20
C LEU A 23 2.57 5.72 9.55
N PRO A 24 1.70 5.91 10.55
CA PRO A 24 1.86 5.22 11.83
C PRO A 24 1.81 3.70 11.68
N GLN A 25 2.37 3.00 12.66
CA GLN A 25 2.26 1.55 12.72
C GLN A 25 0.79 1.12 12.72
N GLY A 26 0.49 0.05 11.99
CA GLY A 26 -0.86 -0.47 11.88
C GLY A 26 -1.78 0.33 10.96
N CYS A 27 -1.27 1.38 10.33
CA CYS A 27 -2.05 2.20 9.39
C CYS A 27 -1.54 2.03 7.96
N GLY A 28 -2.44 2.10 7.00
CA GLY A 28 -2.10 2.01 5.59
C GLY A 28 -3.05 2.80 4.72
N LEU A 29 -2.70 2.95 3.45
CA LEU A 29 -3.53 3.58 2.44
C LEU A 29 -3.85 2.56 1.35
N LEU A 30 -5.14 2.27 1.17
CA LEU A 30 -5.63 1.43 0.08
C LEU A 30 -5.87 2.30 -1.14
N ILE A 31 -5.19 1.98 -2.24
CA ILE A 31 -5.41 2.64 -3.52
C ILE A 31 -6.09 1.63 -4.44
N ALA A 32 -7.33 1.91 -4.82
CA ALA A 32 -8.14 0.99 -5.62
C ALA A 32 -8.97 1.74 -6.67
N PRO A 33 -9.04 1.24 -7.91
CA PRO A 33 -8.21 0.16 -8.44
C PRO A 33 -6.78 0.64 -8.71
N CYS A 34 -5.81 -0.25 -8.53
CA CYS A 34 -4.41 0.10 -8.76
C CYS A 34 -3.55 -1.17 -8.81
N ASN A 35 -2.69 -1.30 -9.81
CA ASN A 35 -1.78 -2.44 -9.90
C ASN A 35 -0.32 -2.04 -10.06
N SER A 36 -0.01 -0.74 -9.99
CA SER A 36 1.36 -0.25 -10.04
C SER A 36 1.47 1.08 -9.30
N ILE A 37 2.65 1.33 -8.75
CA ILE A 37 2.95 2.57 -8.06
C ILE A 37 4.35 3.05 -8.43
N HIS A 38 4.55 4.37 -8.33
CA HIS A 38 5.86 4.99 -8.39
C HIS A 38 6.06 5.87 -7.17
N MET A 39 7.31 6.22 -6.89
CA MET A 39 7.68 6.91 -5.66
C MET A 39 8.10 8.37 -5.87
N PHE A 40 7.75 8.96 -7.01
CA PHE A 40 8.01 10.38 -7.26
C PHE A 40 7.33 11.25 -6.20
N PHE A 41 8.06 12.22 -5.67
CA PHE A 41 7.58 13.16 -4.64
C PHE A 41 7.26 12.53 -3.29
N MET A 42 7.60 11.28 -3.07
CA MET A 42 7.43 10.65 -1.76
C MET A 42 8.53 11.06 -0.81
N LYS A 43 8.19 11.21 0.48
CA LYS A 43 9.12 11.64 1.53
C LYS A 43 9.63 10.48 2.38
N PHE A 44 9.09 9.28 2.20
CA PHE A 44 9.49 8.11 2.99
C PHE A 44 9.31 6.85 2.15
N ASP A 45 10.11 5.84 2.48
CA ASP A 45 10.02 4.53 1.83
C ASP A 45 8.80 3.79 2.32
N ILE A 46 8.23 2.93 1.48
CA ILE A 46 7.02 2.19 1.81
C ILE A 46 7.16 0.71 1.54
N ASP A 47 6.28 -0.07 2.16
CA ASP A 47 6.00 -1.44 1.76
C ASP A 47 4.70 -1.42 0.96
N ALA A 48 4.72 -2.01 -0.24
CA ALA A 48 3.56 -2.10 -1.11
C ALA A 48 3.01 -3.52 -1.07
N VAL A 49 1.75 -3.65 -0.64
CA VAL A 49 1.07 -4.94 -0.51
C VAL A 49 -0.07 -4.98 -1.53
N PHE A 50 0.13 -5.74 -2.60
CA PHE A 50 -0.86 -5.87 -3.67
C PHE A 50 -1.87 -6.95 -3.31
N ILE A 51 -3.15 -6.65 -3.48
CA ILE A 51 -4.25 -7.52 -3.08
C ILE A 51 -5.26 -7.71 -4.21
N ASP A 52 -6.03 -8.78 -4.13
CA ASP A 52 -7.20 -8.97 -4.98
C ASP A 52 -8.46 -8.41 -4.29
N LYS A 53 -9.62 -8.58 -4.93
CA LYS A 53 -10.89 -8.06 -4.40
C LYS A 53 -11.34 -8.73 -3.10
N ASN A 54 -10.77 -9.86 -2.78
CA ASN A 54 -11.03 -10.57 -1.52
C ASN A 54 -10.04 -10.20 -0.43
N PHE A 55 -9.16 -9.22 -0.69
CA PHE A 55 -8.08 -8.81 0.21
C PHE A 55 -7.04 -9.89 0.44
N THR A 56 -6.93 -10.84 -0.50
CA THR A 56 -5.85 -11.82 -0.48
C THR A 56 -4.58 -11.19 -1.05
N ILE A 57 -3.47 -11.31 -0.32
CA ILE A 57 -2.20 -10.74 -0.74
C ILE A 57 -1.66 -11.51 -1.94
N LYS A 58 -1.40 -10.80 -3.03
CA LYS A 58 -0.88 -11.35 -4.28
C LYS A 58 0.63 -11.13 -4.41
N LYS A 59 1.14 -10.03 -3.89
CA LYS A 59 2.56 -9.67 -3.97
C LYS A 59 2.89 -8.67 -2.88
N ILE A 60 4.08 -8.79 -2.30
CA ILE A 60 4.62 -7.83 -1.33
C ILE A 60 5.95 -7.32 -1.88
N VAL A 61 6.08 -6.00 -1.98
CA VAL A 61 7.34 -5.35 -2.37
C VAL A 61 7.76 -4.48 -1.19
N GLU A 62 8.80 -4.91 -0.47
CA GLU A 62 9.30 -4.20 0.70
C GLU A 62 10.30 -3.12 0.30
N ASN A 63 10.35 -2.06 1.09
CA ASN A 63 11.33 -0.98 0.95
C ASN A 63 11.34 -0.36 -0.44
N VAL A 64 10.17 0.01 -0.95
CA VAL A 64 10.08 0.76 -2.20
C VAL A 64 10.63 2.16 -1.93
N LYS A 65 11.73 2.51 -2.59
CA LYS A 65 12.51 3.70 -2.26
C LYS A 65 11.87 4.98 -2.75
N THR A 66 12.01 6.05 -1.99
CA THR A 66 11.58 7.39 -2.39
C THR A 66 12.20 7.76 -3.72
N TRP A 67 11.44 8.47 -4.55
CA TRP A 67 11.82 9.04 -5.85
C TRP A 67 12.14 8.01 -6.93
N THR A 68 12.86 6.94 -6.64
CA THR A 68 13.34 5.99 -7.64
C THR A 68 12.57 4.68 -7.65
N GLY A 69 11.81 4.40 -6.60
CA GLY A 69 11.12 3.12 -6.45
C GLY A 69 9.96 2.96 -7.41
N LEU A 70 9.74 1.71 -7.79
CA LEU A 70 8.65 1.29 -8.65
C LEU A 70 8.22 -0.10 -8.21
N ALA A 71 6.92 -0.32 -8.13
CA ALA A 71 6.37 -1.64 -7.83
C ALA A 71 5.12 -1.87 -8.65
N PHE A 72 4.91 -3.12 -9.07
CA PHE A 72 3.72 -3.49 -9.83
C PHE A 72 3.37 -4.95 -9.59
N CYS A 73 2.08 -5.26 -9.81
CA CYS A 73 1.57 -6.63 -9.76
C CYS A 73 0.42 -6.76 -10.74
N PHE A 74 0.67 -7.34 -11.91
CA PHE A 74 -0.38 -7.58 -12.89
C PHE A 74 -1.42 -8.52 -12.29
N GLY A 75 -2.69 -8.21 -12.49
CA GLY A 75 -3.79 -8.99 -11.92
C GLY A 75 -4.21 -8.57 -10.52
N ALA A 76 -3.47 -7.68 -9.87
CA ALA A 76 -3.93 -7.12 -8.60
C ALA A 76 -5.09 -6.15 -8.83
N TRP A 77 -6.03 -6.15 -7.88
CA TRP A 77 -7.10 -5.16 -7.87
C TRP A 77 -6.65 -3.85 -7.27
N ALA A 78 -5.85 -3.92 -6.22
CA ALA A 78 -5.47 -2.76 -5.44
C ALA A 78 -4.12 -2.95 -4.77
N VAL A 79 -3.59 -1.86 -4.22
CA VAL A 79 -2.39 -1.88 -3.39
C VAL A 79 -2.70 -1.21 -2.05
N VAL A 80 -2.16 -1.79 -0.97
CA VAL A 80 -2.15 -1.16 0.35
C VAL A 80 -0.72 -0.72 0.62
N GLU A 81 -0.54 0.58 0.85
CA GLU A 81 0.77 1.16 1.14
C GLU A 81 0.92 1.34 2.64
N PHE A 82 2.03 0.84 3.18
CA PHE A 82 2.42 0.99 4.58
C PHE A 82 3.80 1.66 4.66
N SER A 83 4.17 2.20 5.79
CA SER A 83 5.55 2.60 6.02
C SER A 83 6.47 1.40 5.89
N ALA A 84 7.69 1.61 5.38
CA ALA A 84 8.67 0.54 5.21
C ALA A 84 8.93 -0.17 6.54
N GLY A 85 8.99 -1.50 6.49
CA GLY A 85 9.16 -2.35 7.66
C GLY A 85 7.87 -2.94 8.20
N GLU A 86 6.71 -2.40 7.82
CA GLU A 86 5.43 -2.88 8.35
C GLU A 86 5.09 -4.30 7.88
N ALA A 87 5.41 -4.65 6.63
CA ALA A 87 5.13 -5.99 6.15
C ALA A 87 5.85 -7.06 6.97
N SER A 88 7.10 -6.78 7.34
CA SER A 88 7.89 -7.66 8.19
C SER A 88 7.36 -7.67 9.63
N ARG A 89 7.10 -6.49 10.19
CA ARG A 89 6.60 -6.39 11.56
C ARG A 89 5.28 -7.14 11.75
N LEU A 90 4.41 -7.08 10.75
CA LEU A 90 3.09 -7.72 10.79
C LEU A 90 3.12 -9.17 10.29
N ASN A 91 4.29 -9.67 9.87
CA ASN A 91 4.46 -11.02 9.32
C ASN A 91 3.53 -11.30 8.13
N LEU A 92 3.37 -10.31 7.25
CA LEU A 92 2.52 -10.46 6.07
C LEU A 92 3.18 -11.42 5.07
N VAL A 93 2.37 -12.30 4.49
CA VAL A 93 2.83 -13.27 3.49
C VAL A 93 1.84 -13.35 2.32
N VAL A 94 2.36 -13.67 1.15
CA VAL A 94 1.53 -13.90 -0.04
C VAL A 94 0.56 -15.06 0.23
N GLY A 95 -0.69 -14.88 -0.18
CA GLY A 95 -1.76 -15.86 0.05
C GLY A 95 -2.58 -15.60 1.31
N GLN A 96 -2.06 -14.79 2.22
CA GLN A 96 -2.77 -14.40 3.43
C GLN A 96 -3.88 -13.39 3.09
N LYS A 97 -4.97 -13.46 3.82
CA LYS A 97 -6.02 -12.43 3.73
C LYS A 97 -5.74 -11.32 4.72
N LEU A 98 -5.73 -10.07 4.24
CA LEU A 98 -5.62 -8.90 5.11
C LEU A 98 -6.92 -8.66 5.85
N GLU A 99 -6.84 -8.52 7.15
CA GLU A 99 -7.96 -8.11 7.98
C GLU A 99 -7.79 -6.65 8.35
N VAL A 100 -8.75 -5.84 7.91
CA VAL A 100 -8.62 -4.39 7.96
C VAL A 100 -9.89 -3.76 8.49
N GLU A 101 -9.73 -2.57 9.10
CA GLU A 101 -10.80 -1.66 9.44
C GLU A 101 -10.69 -0.47 8.50
N ILE A 102 -11.72 -0.24 7.71
CA ILE A 102 -11.72 0.85 6.73
C ILE A 102 -12.13 2.15 7.41
N ASN A 103 -11.27 3.15 7.28
CA ASN A 103 -11.55 4.53 7.70
C ASN A 103 -11.87 5.36 6.47
N THR A 104 -13.09 5.74 6.32
CA THR A 104 -13.52 6.61 5.21
C THR A 104 -13.70 8.05 5.66
#